data_13c14044d06bad33bff30e4fc3e8c984
#
_entry.id   13c14044d06bad33bff30e4fc3e8c984
#
_cell.length_a   1.000
_cell.length_b   1.000
_cell.length_c   1.000
_cell.angle_alpha   90.00
_cell.angle_beta   90.00
_cell.angle_gamma   90.00
#
_symmetry.space_group_name_H-M   'P 1'
#
loop_
_entity.id
_entity.type
_entity.pdbx_description
1 polymer ?
#
loop_
_entity_poly.entity_id
_entity_poly.type
_entity_poly.pdbx_seq_one_letter_code
_entity_poly.pdbx_strand_id
1 'polypeptide(L)'
;DWNSTLTGPNGETIFDEEVLKMIANKKVLDVGCGHGEFTKKCGFVAKEIVGFDSTDTFLQTGYVNKPDNVSFVLGNTKEGFPFGRNEFDFVYIRKGPTSAYPYLTQVTKNGATILGLHPGDDMHKELPTLFPNLFQPTAGAPILQKIQVQLEKSQFTSYTIETINSTELLTEPIDIIKLRSFGQHPSIFEQLMEKDLQMITEIFENHATKDGLAVTFSRYIVRAIV
;
A
#
# COMPACT_ATOMS: atom_id res chain seq x y z
N ASP A 1 -16.31 -2.74 -3.28
CA ASP A 1 -15.19 -3.69 -3.17
C ASP A 1 -15.57 -5.00 -3.85
N TRP A 2 -14.59 -5.69 -4.41
CA TRP A 2 -14.74 -7.04 -4.95
C TRP A 2 -14.50 -8.09 -3.87
N ASN A 3 -15.00 -9.31 -4.10
CA ASN A 3 -14.78 -10.44 -3.22
C ASN A 3 -13.58 -11.26 -3.70
N SER A 4 -12.64 -11.48 -2.80
CA SER A 4 -11.48 -12.29 -3.08
C SER A 4 -10.94 -12.97 -1.82
N THR A 5 -10.11 -13.98 -2.03
CA THR A 5 -9.40 -14.67 -0.97
C THR A 5 -7.91 -14.68 -1.29
N LEU A 6 -7.10 -14.16 -0.39
CA LEU A 6 -5.64 -14.25 -0.47
C LEU A 6 -5.18 -15.59 0.11
N THR A 7 -4.37 -16.31 -0.64
CA THR A 7 -3.84 -17.62 -0.23
C THR A 7 -2.45 -17.45 0.38
N GLY A 8 -2.33 -17.84 1.65
CA GLY A 8 -1.06 -17.79 2.38
C GLY A 8 -0.60 -16.37 2.73
N PRO A 9 0.61 -16.23 3.27
CA PRO A 9 1.22 -14.94 3.57
C PRO A 9 1.37 -14.10 2.31
N ASN A 10 1.00 -12.84 2.39
CA ASN A 10 1.16 -11.87 1.29
C ASN A 10 2.01 -10.68 1.75
N GLY A 11 2.38 -9.81 0.80
CA GLY A 11 3.25 -8.68 1.11
C GLY A 11 2.70 -7.74 2.17
N GLU A 12 1.39 -7.53 2.25
CA GLU A 12 0.79 -6.66 3.27
C GLU A 12 0.88 -7.27 4.66
N THR A 13 0.54 -8.55 4.80
CA THR A 13 0.61 -9.24 6.10
C THR A 13 2.05 -9.37 6.59
N ILE A 14 2.98 -9.67 5.70
CA ILE A 14 4.42 -9.74 6.03
C ILE A 14 4.92 -8.37 6.50
N PHE A 15 4.57 -7.30 5.80
CA PHE A 15 4.95 -5.94 6.16
C PHE A 15 4.38 -5.54 7.54
N ASP A 16 3.09 -5.76 7.75
CA ASP A 16 2.41 -5.38 8.99
C ASP A 16 3.02 -6.11 10.21
N GLU A 17 3.29 -7.39 10.07
CA GLU A 17 3.96 -8.18 11.12
C GLU A 17 5.38 -7.69 11.41
N GLU A 18 6.14 -7.35 10.37
CA GLU A 18 7.50 -6.84 10.52
C GLU A 18 7.51 -5.48 11.24
N VAL A 19 6.62 -4.56 10.87
CA VAL A 19 6.48 -3.27 11.57
C VAL A 19 6.19 -3.51 13.05
N LEU A 20 5.17 -4.31 13.37
CA LEU A 20 4.76 -4.55 14.75
C LEU A 20 5.85 -5.20 15.61
N LYS A 21 6.70 -6.03 15.01
CA LYS A 21 7.84 -6.64 15.71
C LYS A 21 8.98 -5.65 16.01
N MET A 22 9.11 -4.59 15.22
CA MET A 22 10.27 -3.69 15.27
C MET A 22 10.04 -2.39 16.06
N ILE A 23 8.80 -2.03 16.36
CA ILE A 23 8.46 -0.69 16.89
C ILE A 23 8.33 -0.59 18.41
N ALA A 24 8.50 -1.69 19.15
CA ALA A 24 8.44 -1.67 20.61
C ALA A 24 9.47 -0.67 21.18
N ASN A 25 9.01 0.21 22.09
CA ASN A 25 9.81 1.25 22.72
C ASN A 25 10.42 2.30 21.75
N LYS A 26 9.89 2.43 20.55
CA LYS A 26 10.36 3.37 19.54
C LYS A 26 9.40 4.52 19.30
N LYS A 27 9.96 5.68 18.95
CA LYS A 27 9.22 6.80 18.38
C LYS A 27 9.13 6.61 16.87
N VAL A 28 7.91 6.49 16.36
CA VAL A 28 7.60 6.03 15.01
C VAL A 28 6.91 7.12 14.20
N LEU A 29 7.28 7.27 12.93
CA LEU A 29 6.58 8.09 11.95
C LEU A 29 5.87 7.19 10.94
N ASP A 30 4.57 7.38 10.78
CA ASP A 30 3.73 6.76 9.75
C ASP A 30 3.46 7.78 8.64
N VAL A 31 4.10 7.60 7.49
CA VAL A 31 3.99 8.51 6.36
C VAL A 31 2.89 8.07 5.40
N GLY A 32 1.89 8.93 5.20
CA GLY A 32 0.71 8.60 4.42
C GLY A 32 -0.24 7.70 5.21
N CYS A 33 -0.56 8.09 6.43
CA CYS A 33 -1.30 7.25 7.38
C CYS A 33 -2.78 7.05 7.05
N GLY A 34 -3.32 7.81 6.09
CA GLY A 34 -4.72 7.73 5.72
C GLY A 34 -5.66 7.96 6.91
N HIS A 35 -6.65 7.10 7.08
CA HIS A 35 -7.61 7.17 8.19
C HIS A 35 -7.02 6.80 9.57
N GLY A 36 -5.77 6.37 9.62
CA GLY A 36 -5.06 6.12 10.87
C GLY A 36 -5.39 4.80 11.57
N GLU A 37 -6.05 3.86 10.92
CA GLU A 37 -6.37 2.56 11.51
C GLU A 37 -5.12 1.77 11.90
N PHE A 38 -4.18 1.64 10.98
CA PHE A 38 -2.91 0.96 11.26
C PHE A 38 -2.03 1.75 12.23
N THR A 39 -2.06 3.09 12.14
CA THR A 39 -1.37 3.98 13.07
C THR A 39 -1.81 3.71 14.51
N LYS A 40 -3.12 3.63 14.76
CA LYS A 40 -3.67 3.33 16.08
C LYS A 40 -3.29 1.94 16.58
N LYS A 41 -3.30 0.96 15.69
CA LYS A 41 -2.85 -0.41 16.00
C LYS A 41 -1.39 -0.43 16.44
N CYS A 42 -0.52 0.30 15.74
CA CYS A 42 0.88 0.46 16.12
C CYS A 42 1.05 1.19 17.45
N GLY A 43 0.15 2.08 17.81
CA GLY A 43 0.15 2.80 19.07
C GLY A 43 0.11 1.90 20.31
N PHE A 44 -0.45 0.69 20.21
CA PHE A 44 -0.45 -0.28 21.30
C PHE A 44 0.92 -0.92 21.55
N VAL A 45 1.86 -0.78 20.61
CA VAL A 45 3.20 -1.40 20.67
C VAL A 45 4.30 -0.35 20.77
N ALA A 46 4.20 0.73 20.01
CA ALA A 46 5.20 1.80 19.97
C ALA A 46 5.24 2.61 21.27
N LYS A 47 6.37 3.24 21.55
CA LYS A 47 6.45 4.25 22.62
C LYS A 47 5.61 5.47 22.28
N GLU A 48 5.73 5.96 21.06
CA GLU A 48 4.99 7.09 20.49
C GLU A 48 4.92 6.91 18.99
N ILE A 49 3.81 7.29 18.37
CA ILE A 49 3.65 7.26 16.92
C ILE A 49 2.95 8.51 16.42
N VAL A 50 3.48 9.07 15.33
CA VAL A 50 2.91 10.21 14.62
C VAL A 50 2.47 9.74 13.24
N GLY A 51 1.19 9.88 12.94
CA GLY A 51 0.64 9.72 11.60
C GLY A 51 0.71 11.04 10.83
N PHE A 52 1.23 11.01 9.62
CA PHE A 52 1.37 12.16 8.74
C PHE A 52 0.63 11.91 7.43
N ASP A 53 -0.27 12.83 7.07
CA ASP A 53 -1.03 12.74 5.82
C ASP A 53 -1.36 14.14 5.28
N SER A 54 -1.61 14.23 3.98
CA SER A 54 -2.01 15.47 3.32
C SER A 54 -3.53 15.70 3.30
N THR A 55 -4.31 14.74 3.77
CA THR A 55 -5.77 14.76 3.71
C THR A 55 -6.37 14.96 5.10
N ASP A 56 -6.88 16.15 5.36
CA ASP A 56 -7.43 16.52 6.67
C ASP A 56 -8.60 15.63 7.10
N THR A 57 -9.50 15.29 6.20
CA THR A 57 -10.64 14.40 6.51
C THR A 57 -10.21 13.02 7.00
N PHE A 58 -9.09 12.50 6.51
CA PHE A 58 -8.52 11.24 7.00
C PHE A 58 -8.03 11.38 8.44
N LEU A 59 -7.33 12.47 8.74
CA LEU A 59 -6.81 12.73 10.07
C LEU A 59 -7.92 12.94 11.11
N GLN A 60 -9.02 13.58 10.73
CA GLN A 60 -10.19 13.72 11.59
C GLN A 60 -10.74 12.36 12.02
N THR A 61 -10.79 11.40 11.12
CA THR A 61 -11.17 10.01 11.46
C THR A 61 -10.14 9.38 12.42
N GLY A 62 -8.87 9.64 12.21
CA GLY A 62 -7.78 9.16 13.07
C GLY A 62 -7.88 9.62 14.52
N TYR A 63 -8.36 10.83 14.78
CA TYR A 63 -8.51 11.36 16.13
C TYR A 63 -9.56 10.63 16.97
N VAL A 64 -10.51 9.95 16.35
CA VAL A 64 -11.59 9.26 17.07
C VAL A 64 -11.03 8.02 17.77
N ASN A 65 -11.21 7.96 19.09
CA ASN A 65 -10.79 6.83 19.93
C ASN A 65 -9.30 6.45 19.79
N LYS A 66 -8.42 7.43 19.54
CA LYS A 66 -7.00 7.17 19.45
C LYS A 66 -6.36 6.95 20.83
N PRO A 67 -5.32 6.09 20.94
CA PRO A 67 -4.47 6.04 22.12
C PRO A 67 -3.75 7.38 22.39
N ASP A 68 -3.39 7.66 23.65
CA ASP A 68 -2.76 8.92 24.04
C ASP A 68 -1.37 9.14 23.41
N ASN A 69 -0.66 8.05 23.09
CA ASN A 69 0.66 8.09 22.44
C ASN A 69 0.61 8.20 20.93
N VAL A 70 -0.59 8.30 20.35
CA VAL A 70 -0.82 8.49 18.90
C VAL A 70 -1.19 9.95 18.65
N SER A 71 -0.52 10.57 17.70
CA SER A 71 -0.85 11.91 17.19
C SER A 71 -0.88 11.93 15.67
N PHE A 72 -1.55 12.94 15.11
CA PHE A 72 -1.67 13.12 13.65
C PHE A 72 -1.26 14.53 13.27
N VAL A 73 -0.51 14.65 12.18
CA VAL A 73 -0.02 15.92 11.63
C VAL A 73 -0.38 16.00 10.15
N LEU A 74 -1.02 17.11 9.77
CA LEU A 74 -1.35 17.43 8.39
C LEU A 74 -0.13 18.03 7.69
N GLY A 75 0.19 17.56 6.48
CA GLY A 75 1.25 18.13 5.69
C GLY A 75 1.48 17.40 4.36
N ASN A 76 2.34 17.95 3.54
CA ASN A 76 2.65 17.41 2.22
C ASN A 76 4.12 16.95 2.19
N THR A 77 4.35 15.70 1.83
CA THR A 77 5.70 15.12 1.75
C THR A 77 6.63 15.85 0.78
N LYS A 78 6.08 16.52 -0.23
CA LYS A 78 6.86 17.33 -1.19
C LYS A 78 7.42 18.62 -0.59
N GLU A 79 6.84 19.07 0.51
CA GLU A 79 7.28 20.26 1.25
C GLU A 79 8.24 19.92 2.40
N GLY A 80 8.60 18.64 2.54
CA GLY A 80 9.36 18.11 3.66
C GLY A 80 8.50 17.82 4.87
N PHE A 81 9.14 17.49 5.99
CA PHE A 81 8.47 17.14 7.23
C PHE A 81 8.64 18.23 8.29
N PRO A 82 7.55 18.60 9.01
CA PRO A 82 7.59 19.59 10.07
C PRO A 82 8.08 18.99 11.40
N PHE A 83 9.14 18.20 11.35
CA PHE A 83 9.71 17.49 12.50
C PHE A 83 11.18 17.86 12.70
N GLY A 84 11.65 17.65 13.92
CA GLY A 84 13.04 17.91 14.29
C GLY A 84 14.03 16.89 13.74
N ARG A 85 15.31 17.27 13.76
CA ARG A 85 16.40 16.33 13.45
C ARG A 85 16.45 15.22 14.49
N ASN A 86 16.80 14.02 14.07
CA ASN A 86 16.95 12.86 14.96
C ASN A 86 15.70 12.56 15.82
N GLU A 87 14.51 12.91 15.31
CA GLU A 87 13.27 12.77 16.08
C GLU A 87 12.79 11.33 16.14
N PHE A 88 12.86 10.59 15.03
CA PHE A 88 12.26 9.26 14.93
C PHE A 88 13.31 8.15 14.95
N ASP A 89 12.96 7.07 15.66
CA ASP A 89 13.74 5.82 15.71
C ASP A 89 13.41 4.88 14.56
N PHE A 90 12.20 5.01 14.01
CA PHE A 90 11.63 4.14 13.00
C PHE A 90 10.63 4.89 12.14
N VAL A 91 10.65 4.66 10.83
CA VAL A 91 9.66 5.22 9.89
C VAL A 91 9.10 4.12 9.03
N TYR A 92 7.80 4.13 8.76
CA TYR A 92 7.24 3.30 7.72
C TYR A 92 6.34 4.10 6.77
N ILE A 93 6.28 3.61 5.53
CA ILE A 93 5.39 4.09 4.47
C ILE A 93 4.53 2.91 4.04
N ARG A 94 3.29 2.83 4.52
CA ARG A 94 2.36 1.75 4.21
C ARG A 94 1.41 2.17 3.09
N LYS A 95 1.79 1.86 1.85
CA LYS A 95 1.06 2.27 0.63
C LYS A 95 0.99 3.80 0.44
N GLY A 96 1.89 4.51 1.08
CA GLY A 96 2.02 5.95 0.96
C GLY A 96 2.96 6.39 -0.15
N PRO A 97 3.26 7.70 -0.23
CA PRO A 97 4.00 8.27 -1.34
C PRO A 97 5.49 7.91 -1.31
N THR A 98 6.01 7.44 -2.43
CA THR A 98 7.46 7.16 -2.60
C THR A 98 8.31 8.43 -2.57
N SER A 99 7.72 9.58 -2.89
CA SER A 99 8.40 10.89 -2.84
C SER A 99 8.87 11.31 -1.44
N ALA A 100 8.42 10.62 -0.41
CA ALA A 100 8.85 10.87 0.96
C ALA A 100 10.30 10.41 1.25
N TYR A 101 10.78 9.35 0.60
CA TYR A 101 12.06 8.73 0.93
C TYR A 101 13.24 9.71 1.04
N PRO A 102 13.46 10.64 0.10
CA PRO A 102 14.61 11.55 0.16
C PRO A 102 14.63 12.49 1.37
N TYR A 103 13.50 12.71 2.02
CA TYR A 103 13.37 13.62 3.16
C TYR A 103 13.50 12.93 4.52
N LEU A 104 13.50 11.60 4.57
CA LEU A 104 13.43 10.85 5.83
C LEU A 104 14.69 10.95 6.67
N THR A 105 15.87 11.05 6.06
CA THR A 105 17.13 11.19 6.78
C THR A 105 17.22 12.48 7.60
N GLN A 106 16.43 13.49 7.26
CA GLN A 106 16.41 14.77 7.97
C GLN A 106 15.70 14.69 9.34
N VAL A 107 14.84 13.70 9.52
CA VAL A 107 13.98 13.59 10.71
C VAL A 107 14.22 12.30 11.50
N THR A 108 15.15 11.47 11.07
CA THR A 108 15.46 10.17 11.68
C THR A 108 16.82 10.17 12.34
N LYS A 109 16.97 9.35 13.37
CA LYS A 109 18.26 9.08 14.00
C LYS A 109 19.15 8.25 13.07
N ASN A 110 20.46 8.38 13.21
CA ASN A 110 21.42 7.50 12.56
C ASN A 110 21.16 6.05 13.00
N GLY A 111 21.15 5.13 12.05
CA GLY A 111 20.83 3.72 12.30
C GLY A 111 19.34 3.41 12.38
N ALA A 112 18.46 4.40 12.20
CA ALA A 112 17.01 4.18 12.15
C ALA A 112 16.63 3.26 10.99
N THR A 113 15.62 2.44 11.20
CA THR A 113 15.06 1.56 10.18
C THR A 113 13.90 2.24 9.47
N ILE A 114 13.84 2.07 8.16
CA ILE A 114 12.74 2.52 7.30
C ILE A 114 12.16 1.30 6.59
N LEU A 115 10.85 1.10 6.71
CA LEU A 115 10.11 0.09 5.97
C LEU A 115 9.09 0.75 5.04
N GLY A 116 9.03 0.28 3.79
CA GLY A 116 8.05 0.73 2.81
C GLY A 116 7.26 -0.44 2.23
N LEU A 117 5.96 -0.24 2.06
CA LEU A 117 5.06 -1.15 1.35
C LEU A 117 4.45 -0.42 0.17
N HIS A 118 4.63 -0.99 -1.02
CA HIS A 118 4.12 -0.41 -2.28
C HIS A 118 3.47 -1.48 -3.15
N PRO A 119 2.53 -1.10 -4.04
CA PRO A 119 2.01 -2.03 -5.04
C PRO A 119 3.14 -2.59 -5.90
N GLY A 120 3.06 -3.88 -6.23
CA GLY A 120 4.00 -4.51 -7.15
C GLY A 120 3.55 -4.35 -8.61
N ASP A 121 4.51 -4.37 -9.53
CA ASP A 121 4.21 -4.24 -10.98
C ASP A 121 3.47 -5.44 -11.56
N ASP A 122 3.54 -6.59 -10.89
CA ASP A 122 2.82 -7.80 -11.29
C ASP A 122 1.38 -7.88 -10.77
N MET A 123 0.89 -6.83 -10.10
CA MET A 123 -0.48 -6.81 -9.55
C MET A 123 -1.50 -7.05 -10.64
N HIS A 124 -2.29 -8.12 -10.50
CA HIS A 124 -3.35 -8.52 -11.43
C HIS A 124 -2.89 -8.63 -12.90
N LYS A 125 -1.65 -9.05 -13.14
CA LYS A 125 -1.04 -9.12 -14.48
C LYS A 125 -1.78 -10.02 -15.47
N GLU A 126 -2.61 -10.93 -14.97
CA GLU A 126 -3.40 -11.86 -15.80
C GLU A 126 -4.60 -11.17 -16.46
N LEU A 127 -5.14 -10.10 -15.86
CA LEU A 127 -6.38 -9.47 -16.30
C LEU A 127 -6.30 -8.83 -17.69
N PRO A 128 -5.23 -8.10 -18.07
CA PRO A 128 -5.12 -7.60 -19.46
C PRO A 128 -5.07 -8.68 -20.51
N THR A 129 -4.54 -9.87 -20.19
CA THR A 129 -4.50 -11.01 -21.10
C THR A 129 -5.86 -11.71 -21.23
N LEU A 130 -6.55 -11.92 -20.09
CA LEU A 130 -7.86 -12.57 -20.06
C LEU A 130 -8.99 -11.67 -20.55
N PHE A 131 -8.93 -10.40 -20.21
CA PHE A 131 -9.97 -9.40 -20.50
C PHE A 131 -9.37 -8.17 -21.19
N PRO A 132 -8.82 -8.29 -22.41
CA PRO A 132 -8.08 -7.21 -23.07
C PRO A 132 -8.93 -5.97 -23.37
N ASN A 133 -10.27 -6.14 -23.52
CA ASN A 133 -11.19 -5.03 -23.75
C ASN A 133 -11.50 -4.24 -22.48
N LEU A 134 -11.20 -4.78 -21.28
CA LEU A 134 -11.52 -4.17 -19.99
C LEU A 134 -10.28 -3.62 -19.29
N PHE A 135 -9.16 -4.32 -19.38
CA PHE A 135 -7.92 -3.97 -18.71
C PHE A 135 -6.81 -3.74 -19.73
N GLN A 136 -6.10 -2.63 -19.55
CA GLN A 136 -4.90 -2.33 -20.34
C GLN A 136 -3.66 -2.53 -19.48
N PRO A 137 -2.50 -2.89 -20.09
CA PRO A 137 -1.24 -2.84 -19.38
C PRO A 137 -1.00 -1.44 -18.79
N THR A 138 -0.42 -1.38 -17.62
CA THR A 138 -0.15 -0.10 -16.94
C THR A 138 0.77 0.77 -17.79
N ALA A 139 0.34 2.01 -18.07
CA ALA A 139 1.13 3.00 -18.78
C ALA A 139 2.13 3.69 -17.85
N GLY A 140 3.25 4.15 -18.41
CA GLY A 140 4.28 4.91 -17.70
C GLY A 140 5.39 4.04 -17.13
N ALA A 141 6.25 4.66 -16.31
CA ALA A 141 7.37 3.96 -15.69
C ALA A 141 6.90 2.91 -14.69
N PRO A 142 7.55 1.73 -14.62
CA PRO A 142 7.26 0.74 -13.59
C PRO A 142 7.38 1.30 -12.17
N ILE A 143 6.57 0.78 -11.26
CA ILE A 143 6.59 1.18 -9.84
C ILE A 143 7.98 0.92 -9.24
N LEU A 144 8.59 -0.22 -9.56
CA LEU A 144 9.95 -0.55 -9.13
C LEU A 144 10.94 0.55 -9.50
N GLN A 145 10.88 1.04 -10.74
CA GLN A 145 11.76 2.12 -11.19
C GLN A 145 11.51 3.42 -10.43
N LYS A 146 10.26 3.78 -10.15
CA LYS A 146 9.91 4.96 -9.35
C LYS A 146 10.46 4.86 -7.93
N ILE A 147 10.37 3.69 -7.31
CA ILE A 147 10.94 3.44 -5.99
C ILE A 147 12.47 3.57 -6.04
N GLN A 148 13.13 2.93 -6.99
CA GLN A 148 14.59 2.98 -7.15
C GLN A 148 15.10 4.40 -7.31
N VAL A 149 14.46 5.22 -8.13
CA VAL A 149 14.81 6.64 -8.33
C VAL A 149 14.76 7.42 -7.00
N GLN A 150 13.73 7.18 -6.19
CA GLN A 150 13.60 7.87 -4.90
C GLN A 150 14.63 7.39 -3.88
N LEU A 151 14.92 6.09 -3.85
CA LEU A 151 15.95 5.55 -2.97
C LEU A 151 17.37 6.01 -3.34
N GLU A 152 17.67 6.12 -4.62
CA GLU A 152 18.95 6.66 -5.11
C GLU A 152 19.15 8.13 -4.73
N LYS A 153 18.08 8.91 -4.66
CA LYS A 153 18.11 10.31 -4.17
C LYS A 153 18.22 10.41 -2.66
N SER A 154 17.95 9.33 -1.94
CA SER A 154 18.00 9.27 -0.49
C SER A 154 19.44 9.01 -0.01
N GLN A 155 19.74 9.48 1.19
CA GLN A 155 21.07 9.31 1.79
C GLN A 155 21.08 8.14 2.79
N PHE A 156 20.45 7.01 2.42
CA PHE A 156 20.44 5.81 3.26
C PHE A 156 21.81 5.11 3.21
N THR A 157 22.23 4.55 4.33
CA THR A 157 23.43 3.73 4.41
C THR A 157 23.30 2.47 3.56
N SER A 158 22.12 1.86 3.58
CA SER A 158 21.80 0.69 2.76
C SER A 158 20.29 0.60 2.52
N TYR A 159 19.91 -0.06 1.43
CA TYR A 159 18.52 -0.41 1.18
C TYR A 159 18.37 -1.67 0.34
N THR A 160 17.26 -2.34 0.48
CA THR A 160 16.84 -3.47 -0.35
C THR A 160 15.39 -3.29 -0.78
N ILE A 161 15.03 -3.89 -1.91
CA ILE A 161 13.66 -3.99 -2.41
C ILE A 161 13.35 -5.46 -2.63
N GLU A 162 12.35 -5.97 -1.92
CA GLU A 162 11.88 -7.36 -2.06
C GLU A 162 10.54 -7.37 -2.79
N THR A 163 10.41 -8.23 -3.80
CA THR A 163 9.15 -8.49 -4.49
C THR A 163 8.45 -9.67 -3.83
N ILE A 164 7.22 -9.47 -3.39
CA ILE A 164 6.39 -10.54 -2.82
C ILE A 164 5.14 -10.69 -3.68
N ASN A 165 5.09 -11.80 -4.40
CA ASN A 165 3.94 -12.21 -5.20
C ASN A 165 3.23 -13.37 -4.51
N SER A 166 1.91 -13.24 -4.36
CA SER A 166 1.03 -14.26 -3.82
C SER A 166 -0.19 -14.40 -4.72
N THR A 167 -1.03 -15.38 -4.45
CA THR A 167 -2.24 -15.61 -5.25
C THR A 167 -3.46 -15.03 -4.57
N GLU A 168 -4.23 -14.27 -5.33
CA GLU A 168 -5.57 -13.81 -5.00
C GLU A 168 -6.58 -14.59 -5.85
N LEU A 169 -7.60 -15.13 -5.21
CA LEU A 169 -8.68 -15.85 -5.86
C LEU A 169 -9.92 -14.97 -5.92
N LEU A 170 -10.29 -14.52 -7.12
CA LEU A 170 -11.53 -13.79 -7.36
C LEU A 170 -12.69 -14.78 -7.36
N THR A 171 -13.75 -14.51 -6.61
CA THR A 171 -14.76 -15.49 -6.29
C THR A 171 -15.76 -15.69 -7.42
N GLU A 172 -16.21 -14.61 -8.05
CA GLU A 172 -17.30 -14.61 -9.01
C GLU A 172 -17.02 -13.70 -10.22
N PRO A 173 -17.66 -13.92 -11.37
CA PRO A 173 -17.49 -13.06 -12.55
C PRO A 173 -17.76 -11.58 -12.28
N ILE A 174 -18.73 -11.25 -11.41
CA ILE A 174 -19.06 -9.88 -11.05
C ILE A 174 -17.87 -9.15 -10.37
N ASP A 175 -16.97 -9.89 -9.76
CA ASP A 175 -15.78 -9.29 -9.10
C ASP A 175 -14.82 -8.68 -10.13
N ILE A 176 -14.78 -9.18 -11.35
CA ILE A 176 -14.04 -8.54 -12.47
C ILE A 176 -14.62 -7.15 -12.76
N ILE A 177 -15.96 -7.03 -12.79
CA ILE A 177 -16.65 -5.75 -13.02
C ILE A 177 -16.40 -4.79 -11.87
N LYS A 178 -16.51 -5.26 -10.63
CA LYS A 178 -16.24 -4.47 -9.43
C LYS A 178 -14.80 -3.96 -9.42
N LEU A 179 -13.85 -4.80 -9.77
CA LEU A 179 -12.44 -4.45 -9.84
C LEU A 179 -12.18 -3.41 -10.94
N ARG A 180 -12.74 -3.60 -12.14
CA ARG A 180 -12.61 -2.67 -13.26
C ARG A 180 -13.22 -1.30 -12.96
N SER A 181 -14.35 -1.27 -12.27
CA SER A 181 -15.09 -0.04 -11.94
C SER A 181 -14.64 0.63 -10.63
N PHE A 182 -13.73 -0.01 -9.90
CA PHE A 182 -13.23 0.54 -8.63
C PHE A 182 -12.64 1.93 -8.81
N GLY A 183 -13.11 2.89 -7.99
CA GLY A 183 -12.67 4.28 -8.08
C GLY A 183 -13.22 5.06 -9.28
N GLN A 184 -14.11 4.45 -10.07
CA GLN A 184 -14.75 5.07 -11.22
C GLN A 184 -16.16 5.58 -10.86
N HIS A 185 -16.76 6.36 -11.77
CA HIS A 185 -18.16 6.76 -11.61
C HIS A 185 -19.08 5.52 -11.58
N PRO A 186 -20.13 5.49 -10.73
CA PRO A 186 -21.02 4.33 -10.59
C PRO A 186 -21.65 3.83 -11.91
N SER A 187 -21.85 4.73 -12.88
CA SER A 187 -22.38 4.36 -14.20
C SER A 187 -21.49 3.38 -14.97
N ILE A 188 -20.18 3.34 -14.68
CA ILE A 188 -19.25 2.39 -15.33
C ILE A 188 -19.60 0.95 -14.92
N PHE A 189 -19.88 0.73 -13.64
CA PHE A 189 -20.33 -0.58 -13.16
C PHE A 189 -21.62 -1.04 -13.87
N GLU A 190 -22.60 -0.16 -13.94
CA GLU A 190 -23.89 -0.46 -14.60
C GLU A 190 -23.71 -0.77 -16.09
N GLN A 191 -22.91 0.01 -16.80
CA GLN A 191 -22.61 -0.22 -18.21
C GLN A 191 -21.93 -1.57 -18.45
N LEU A 192 -20.96 -1.94 -17.61
CA LEU A 192 -20.27 -3.23 -17.72
C LEU A 192 -21.19 -4.40 -17.41
N MET A 193 -22.07 -4.26 -16.41
CA MET A 193 -23.09 -5.26 -16.09
C MET A 193 -24.03 -5.50 -17.27
N GLU A 194 -24.44 -4.44 -17.95
CA GLU A 194 -25.39 -4.51 -19.05
C GLU A 194 -24.79 -5.07 -20.34
N LYS A 195 -23.54 -4.66 -20.65
CA LYS A 195 -22.90 -4.95 -21.94
C LYS A 195 -21.94 -6.14 -21.93
N ASP A 196 -21.24 -6.37 -20.84
CA ASP A 196 -20.07 -7.25 -20.83
C ASP A 196 -20.19 -8.45 -19.90
N LEU A 197 -21.22 -8.53 -19.05
CA LEU A 197 -21.33 -9.58 -18.03
C LEU A 197 -21.30 -10.99 -18.63
N GLN A 198 -21.97 -11.21 -19.76
CA GLN A 198 -22.01 -12.53 -20.39
C GLN A 198 -20.62 -12.95 -20.85
N MET A 199 -19.91 -12.09 -21.57
CA MET A 199 -18.54 -12.33 -22.05
C MET A 199 -17.60 -12.57 -20.87
N ILE A 200 -17.70 -11.74 -19.84
CA ILE A 200 -16.87 -11.86 -18.61
C ILE A 200 -17.14 -13.21 -17.95
N THR A 201 -18.39 -13.61 -17.80
CA THR A 201 -18.78 -14.88 -17.19
C THR A 201 -18.19 -16.07 -17.94
N GLU A 202 -18.28 -16.08 -19.27
CA GLU A 202 -17.72 -17.14 -20.10
C GLU A 202 -16.19 -17.26 -19.95
N ILE A 203 -15.48 -16.15 -20.01
CA ILE A 203 -14.02 -16.15 -19.82
C ILE A 203 -13.64 -16.57 -18.40
N PHE A 204 -14.34 -16.06 -17.40
CA PHE A 204 -14.11 -16.39 -16.00
C PHE A 204 -14.28 -17.90 -15.76
N GLU A 205 -15.40 -18.46 -16.18
CA GLU A 205 -15.70 -19.88 -15.99
C GLU A 205 -14.72 -20.80 -16.72
N ASN A 206 -14.20 -20.38 -17.89
CA ASN A 206 -13.21 -21.15 -18.63
C ASN A 206 -11.84 -21.18 -17.97
N HIS A 207 -11.52 -20.25 -17.09
CA HIS A 207 -10.20 -20.10 -16.46
C HIS A 207 -10.20 -20.32 -14.95
N ALA A 208 -11.36 -20.16 -14.30
CA ALA A 208 -11.50 -20.35 -12.86
C ALA A 208 -11.50 -21.84 -12.48
N THR A 209 -11.02 -22.10 -11.28
CA THR A 209 -11.24 -23.37 -10.59
C THR A 209 -12.47 -23.26 -9.68
N LYS A 210 -12.80 -24.34 -8.95
CA LYS A 210 -13.86 -24.31 -7.90
C LYS A 210 -13.60 -23.26 -6.82
N ASP A 211 -12.35 -22.84 -6.62
CA ASP A 211 -11.94 -21.88 -5.60
C ASP A 211 -11.92 -20.43 -6.12
N GLY A 212 -12.12 -20.23 -7.43
CA GLY A 212 -12.16 -18.94 -8.08
C GLY A 212 -11.13 -18.75 -9.20
N LEU A 213 -11.03 -17.53 -9.72
CA LEU A 213 -10.06 -17.14 -10.72
C LEU A 213 -8.78 -16.66 -10.02
N ALA A 214 -7.67 -17.34 -10.29
CA ALA A 214 -6.38 -16.98 -9.73
C ALA A 214 -5.76 -15.78 -10.45
N VAL A 215 -5.44 -14.73 -9.69
CA VAL A 215 -4.69 -13.56 -10.15
C VAL A 215 -3.54 -13.27 -9.19
N THR A 216 -2.53 -12.56 -9.66
CA THR A 216 -1.37 -12.22 -8.84
C THR A 216 -1.66 -11.04 -7.92
N PHE A 217 -1.33 -11.19 -6.65
CA PHE A 217 -1.28 -10.12 -5.66
C PHE A 217 0.18 -9.76 -5.42
N SER A 218 0.60 -8.60 -5.90
CA SER A 218 2.01 -8.20 -5.92
C SER A 218 2.27 -6.99 -5.04
N ARG A 219 3.32 -7.07 -4.24
CA ARG A 219 3.80 -5.97 -3.38
C ARG A 219 5.31 -5.89 -3.41
N TYR A 220 5.82 -4.66 -3.27
CA TYR A 220 7.23 -4.40 -2.96
C TYR A 220 7.36 -4.03 -1.49
N ILE A 221 8.37 -4.61 -0.83
CA ILE A 221 8.80 -4.18 0.50
C ILE A 221 10.18 -3.56 0.38
N VAL A 222 10.28 -2.31 0.82
CA VAL A 222 11.54 -1.57 0.94
C VAL A 222 12.01 -1.68 2.38
N ARG A 223 13.29 -2.01 2.55
CA ARG A 223 13.98 -1.97 3.85
C ARG A 223 15.23 -1.12 3.71
N ALA A 224 15.34 -0.09 4.53
CA ALA A 224 16.48 0.83 4.48
C ALA A 224 16.99 1.15 5.90
N ILE A 225 18.24 1.53 5.95
CA ILE A 225 18.91 2.00 7.19
C ILE A 225 19.45 3.40 6.93
N VAL A 226 19.19 4.30 7.87
CA VAL A 226 19.68 5.69 7.85
C VAL A 226 21.13 5.76 8.31
#